data_f80ebd16757ce356c177f6234a21440b
#
_entry.id   f80ebd16757ce356c177f6234a21440b
#
_cell.length_a   1.000
_cell.length_b   1.000
_cell.length_c   1.000
_cell.angle_alpha   90.00
_cell.angle_beta   90.00
_cell.angle_gamma   90.00
#
_symmetry.space_group_name_H-M   'P 1'
#
loop_
_entity.id
_entity.type
_entity.pdbx_description
1 polymer ?
#
loop_
_entity_poly.entity_id
_entity_poly.type
_entity_poly.pdbx_seq_one_letter_code
_entity_poly.pdbx_strand_id
1 'polypeptide(L)'
;IMAKSTFSGPVRSEDTFKTVSKAASTGTITEVITLGDGPVTLGDEDTTLTNATHSGRLIVVPAITANRTITLPSPVAGAHFKFIYGGAAEEAENLIFDTGADANYFIGGVVHADSNADNVTIYADGNSNSKLTLTDFGGMEINILAKDSTNWLIWGFTEGADAPAF
;
A
#
# COMPACT_ATOMS: atom_id res chain seq x y z
N ILE A 1 -23.43 -16.89 -22.96
CA ILE A 1 -23.40 -15.41 -22.90
C ILE A 1 -23.99 -15.03 -21.56
N MET A 2 -23.18 -14.47 -20.68
CA MET A 2 -23.68 -13.93 -19.41
C MET A 2 -24.37 -12.60 -19.67
N ALA A 3 -25.63 -12.47 -19.25
CA ALA A 3 -26.37 -11.22 -19.34
C ALA A 3 -25.71 -10.17 -18.40
N LYS A 4 -25.46 -8.97 -18.92
CA LYS A 4 -25.12 -7.83 -18.07
C LYS A 4 -26.39 -7.37 -17.35
N SER A 5 -26.33 -7.33 -16.02
CA SER A 5 -27.37 -6.66 -15.23
C SER A 5 -27.09 -5.16 -15.20
N THR A 6 -28.04 -4.36 -15.65
CA THR A 6 -27.96 -2.90 -15.60
C THR A 6 -28.92 -2.39 -14.53
N PHE A 7 -28.39 -1.61 -13.59
CA PHE A 7 -29.20 -0.96 -12.57
C PHE A 7 -29.41 0.50 -12.96
N SER A 8 -30.67 0.94 -12.99
CA SER A 8 -31.06 2.32 -13.32
C SER A 8 -31.21 3.23 -12.11
N GLY A 9 -30.87 2.76 -10.92
CA GLY A 9 -30.95 3.50 -9.65
C GLY A 9 -29.78 3.16 -8.72
N PRO A 10 -29.73 3.78 -7.53
CA PRO A 10 -28.68 3.50 -6.55
C PRO A 10 -28.71 2.04 -6.12
N VAL A 11 -27.55 1.40 -6.13
CA VAL A 11 -27.37 0.06 -5.58
C VAL A 11 -27.01 0.21 -4.11
N ARG A 12 -27.83 -0.40 -3.22
CA ARG A 12 -27.56 -0.46 -1.78
C ARG A 12 -27.06 -1.85 -1.43
N SER A 13 -26.00 -1.91 -0.65
CA SER A 13 -25.53 -3.13 0.00
C SER A 13 -25.62 -2.95 1.51
N GLU A 14 -26.13 -3.93 2.23
CA GLU A 14 -26.16 -3.92 3.71
C GLU A 14 -24.85 -4.42 4.31
N ASP A 15 -23.96 -4.98 3.46
CA ASP A 15 -22.62 -5.40 3.75
C ASP A 15 -21.65 -4.59 2.87
N THR A 16 -20.63 -5.19 2.31
CA THR A 16 -19.62 -4.52 1.48
C THR A 16 -19.86 -4.76 -0.01
N PHE A 17 -19.34 -3.84 -0.86
CA PHE A 17 -19.20 -4.09 -2.29
C PHE A 17 -17.86 -4.79 -2.55
N LYS A 18 -17.94 -5.97 -3.17
CA LYS A 18 -16.76 -6.74 -3.54
C LYS A 18 -16.66 -6.86 -5.06
N THR A 19 -15.51 -6.57 -5.62
CA THR A 19 -15.22 -6.96 -6.99
C THR A 19 -14.73 -8.40 -7.01
N VAL A 20 -15.32 -9.22 -7.88
CA VAL A 20 -14.98 -10.63 -7.99
C VAL A 20 -14.51 -10.94 -9.40
N SER A 21 -13.53 -11.83 -9.51
CA SER A 21 -13.12 -12.45 -10.77
C SER A 21 -13.64 -13.91 -10.78
N LYS A 22 -14.29 -14.29 -11.87
CA LYS A 22 -14.76 -15.68 -12.08
C LYS A 22 -13.95 -16.34 -13.18
N ALA A 23 -13.25 -17.41 -12.85
CA ALA A 23 -12.53 -18.21 -13.83
C ALA A 23 -13.51 -18.86 -14.81
N ALA A 24 -13.30 -18.63 -16.11
CA ALA A 24 -14.20 -19.14 -17.16
C ALA A 24 -14.22 -20.69 -17.24
N SER A 25 -13.10 -21.33 -16.93
CA SER A 25 -12.93 -22.80 -17.05
C SER A 25 -13.44 -23.57 -15.83
N THR A 26 -13.28 -23.03 -14.63
CA THR A 26 -13.60 -23.73 -13.37
C THR A 26 -14.82 -23.17 -12.66
N GLY A 27 -15.25 -21.96 -13.03
CA GLY A 27 -16.29 -21.22 -12.31
C GLY A 27 -15.83 -20.70 -10.94
N THR A 28 -14.56 -20.86 -10.58
CA THR A 28 -14.01 -20.39 -9.31
C THR A 28 -14.14 -18.87 -9.22
N ILE A 29 -14.71 -18.39 -8.13
CA ILE A 29 -14.84 -16.96 -7.81
C ILE A 29 -13.70 -16.57 -6.89
N THR A 30 -12.95 -15.54 -7.29
CA THR A 30 -11.90 -14.93 -6.47
C THR A 30 -12.28 -13.49 -6.17
N GLU A 31 -12.34 -13.14 -4.89
CA GLU A 31 -12.52 -11.75 -4.47
C GLU A 31 -11.23 -10.97 -4.74
N VAL A 32 -11.36 -9.83 -5.41
CA VAL A 32 -10.20 -9.02 -5.84
C VAL A 32 -10.06 -7.78 -4.99
N ILE A 33 -11.16 -7.08 -4.71
CA ILE A 33 -11.16 -5.84 -3.93
C ILE A 33 -12.43 -5.79 -3.09
N THR A 34 -12.30 -5.42 -1.83
CA THR A 34 -13.42 -5.10 -0.94
C THR A 34 -13.51 -3.58 -0.79
N LEU A 35 -14.68 -3.01 -1.06
CA LEU A 35 -14.94 -1.58 -0.93
C LEU A 35 -15.84 -1.33 0.29
N GLY A 36 -15.48 -0.33 1.11
CA GLY A 36 -16.32 0.12 2.22
C GLY A 36 -15.99 -0.47 3.58
N ASP A 37 -14.99 -1.35 3.69
CA ASP A 37 -14.48 -1.78 4.99
C ASP A 37 -13.73 -0.63 5.70
N GLY A 38 -13.76 -0.61 7.03
CA GLY A 38 -13.01 0.34 7.84
C GLY A 38 -11.49 0.20 7.68
N PRO A 39 -10.70 1.06 8.36
CA PRO A 39 -9.25 0.96 8.34
C PRO A 39 -8.75 -0.43 8.78
N VAL A 40 -7.63 -0.85 8.23
CA VAL A 40 -6.88 -2.02 8.72
C VAL A 40 -5.74 -1.52 9.59
N THR A 41 -5.70 -1.90 10.85
CA THR A 41 -4.53 -1.64 11.70
C THR A 41 -3.62 -2.86 11.64
N LEU A 42 -2.36 -2.66 11.26
CA LEU A 42 -1.34 -3.72 11.26
C LEU A 42 -0.88 -4.03 12.69
N GLY A 43 -0.28 -5.20 12.89
CA GLY A 43 0.48 -5.52 14.09
C GLY A 43 1.90 -4.94 14.04
N ASP A 44 2.60 -4.91 15.21
CA ASP A 44 4.03 -4.65 15.29
C ASP A 44 4.82 -5.90 14.89
N GLU A 45 4.71 -6.29 13.62
CA GLU A 45 5.33 -7.49 13.05
C GLU A 45 5.54 -7.33 11.54
N ASP A 46 6.40 -8.17 10.95
CA ASP A 46 6.52 -8.24 9.50
C ASP A 46 5.19 -8.71 8.89
N THR A 47 4.68 -7.97 7.92
CA THR A 47 3.36 -8.21 7.37
C THR A 47 3.39 -8.35 5.86
N THR A 48 2.81 -9.44 5.35
CA THR A 48 2.55 -9.58 3.91
C THR A 48 1.11 -9.19 3.61
N LEU A 49 0.93 -8.20 2.76
CA LEU A 49 -0.40 -7.71 2.37
C LEU A 49 -1.05 -8.64 1.33
N THR A 50 -2.36 -8.58 1.26
CA THR A 50 -3.14 -9.23 0.20
C THR A 50 -4.06 -8.22 -0.48
N ASN A 51 -4.33 -8.39 -1.77
CA ASN A 51 -5.28 -7.54 -2.48
C ASN A 51 -6.68 -7.64 -1.88
N ALA A 52 -7.11 -8.85 -1.48
CA ALA A 52 -8.46 -9.08 -0.97
C ALA A 52 -8.76 -8.36 0.36
N THR A 53 -7.76 -8.26 1.24
CA THR A 53 -7.96 -7.71 2.60
C THR A 53 -7.55 -6.25 2.71
N HIS A 54 -6.55 -5.82 1.93
CA HIS A 54 -5.87 -4.55 2.17
C HIS A 54 -6.06 -3.53 1.04
N SER A 55 -6.31 -3.99 -0.21
CA SER A 55 -6.46 -3.06 -1.33
C SER A 55 -7.73 -2.20 -1.20
N GLY A 56 -7.60 -0.93 -1.51
CA GLY A 56 -8.69 0.06 -1.41
C GLY A 56 -8.98 0.53 0.01
N ARG A 57 -8.19 0.11 1.00
CA ARG A 57 -8.39 0.46 2.41
C ARG A 57 -7.30 1.40 2.92
N LEU A 58 -7.64 2.15 3.95
CA LEU A 58 -6.66 2.85 4.77
C LEU A 58 -5.98 1.84 5.70
N ILE A 59 -4.66 1.79 5.65
CA ILE A 59 -3.83 0.90 6.47
C ILE A 59 -3.13 1.77 7.52
N VAL A 60 -3.36 1.45 8.78
CA VAL A 60 -2.73 2.13 9.90
C VAL A 60 -1.53 1.32 10.35
N VAL A 61 -0.35 1.91 10.29
CA VAL A 61 0.90 1.34 10.80
C VAL A 61 1.04 1.78 12.26
N PRO A 62 1.10 0.86 13.23
CA PRO A 62 1.27 1.20 14.64
C PRO A 62 2.70 1.67 14.92
N ALA A 63 2.96 2.09 16.16
CA ALA A 63 4.32 2.17 16.70
C ALA A 63 4.99 0.79 16.60
N ILE A 64 6.28 0.78 16.24
CA ILE A 64 7.07 -0.43 16.05
C ILE A 64 8.20 -0.52 17.08
N THR A 65 8.55 -1.73 17.49
CA THR A 65 9.60 -1.98 18.50
C THR A 65 10.85 -2.64 17.91
N ALA A 66 10.84 -2.91 16.62
CA ALA A 66 11.96 -3.42 15.82
C ALA A 66 11.76 -3.03 14.36
N ASN A 67 12.79 -3.15 13.54
CA ASN A 67 12.66 -2.99 12.09
C ASN A 67 11.56 -3.90 11.54
N ARG A 68 10.65 -3.34 10.74
CA ARG A 68 9.52 -4.08 10.18
C ARG A 68 9.47 -3.95 8.67
N THR A 69 9.01 -5.03 8.04
CA THR A 69 8.80 -5.08 6.60
C THR A 69 7.33 -5.27 6.26
N ILE A 70 6.80 -4.38 5.46
CA ILE A 70 5.49 -4.53 4.82
C ILE A 70 5.72 -4.98 3.39
N THR A 71 5.41 -6.25 3.12
CA THR A 71 5.54 -6.84 1.78
C THR A 71 4.25 -6.67 1.01
N LEU A 72 4.32 -6.04 -0.15
CA LEU A 72 3.20 -5.89 -1.08
C LEU A 72 2.87 -7.24 -1.74
N PRO A 73 1.60 -7.49 -2.11
CA PRO A 73 1.25 -8.66 -2.91
C PRO A 73 1.79 -8.52 -4.33
N SER A 74 1.69 -9.58 -5.13
CA SER A 74 1.95 -9.45 -6.58
C SER A 74 1.07 -8.35 -7.17
N PRO A 75 1.62 -7.42 -7.98
CA PRO A 75 0.88 -6.29 -8.49
C PRO A 75 -0.25 -6.73 -9.42
N VAL A 76 -1.44 -6.22 -9.13
CA VAL A 76 -2.63 -6.34 -9.98
C VAL A 76 -3.06 -4.92 -10.33
N ALA A 77 -3.05 -4.56 -11.60
CA ALA A 77 -3.33 -3.20 -12.04
C ALA A 77 -4.59 -2.61 -11.38
N GLY A 78 -4.43 -1.45 -10.74
CA GLY A 78 -5.48 -0.78 -9.98
C GLY A 78 -5.57 -1.16 -8.50
N ALA A 79 -4.83 -2.17 -8.01
CA ALA A 79 -4.72 -2.42 -6.59
C ALA A 79 -4.03 -1.22 -5.91
N HIS A 80 -4.65 -0.71 -4.85
CA HIS A 80 -4.22 0.53 -4.20
C HIS A 80 -4.17 0.35 -2.69
N PHE A 81 -3.08 0.83 -2.10
CA PHE A 81 -2.81 0.79 -0.67
C PHE A 81 -2.48 2.20 -0.19
N LYS A 82 -3.16 2.63 0.85
CA LYS A 82 -2.88 3.91 1.50
C LYS A 82 -2.47 3.65 2.94
N PHE A 83 -1.26 4.09 3.30
CA PHE A 83 -0.70 3.93 4.64
C PHE A 83 -0.70 5.25 5.37
N ILE A 84 -0.96 5.19 6.66
CA ILE A 84 -0.77 6.30 7.60
C ILE A 84 -0.10 5.75 8.86
N TYR A 85 0.81 6.54 9.43
CA TYR A 85 1.38 6.23 10.73
C TYR A 85 0.38 6.56 11.84
N GLY A 86 0.16 5.62 12.74
CA GLY A 86 -0.76 5.74 13.88
C GLY A 86 -0.07 5.75 15.25
N GLY A 87 1.27 5.79 15.29
CA GLY A 87 2.03 5.97 16.52
C GLY A 87 1.97 7.40 17.04
N ALA A 88 2.44 7.60 18.26
CA ALA A 88 2.39 8.89 18.95
C ALA A 88 3.73 9.64 18.99
N ALA A 89 4.81 9.01 18.55
CA ALA A 89 6.17 9.56 18.59
C ALA A 89 6.97 9.09 17.38
N GLU A 90 8.08 9.73 17.13
CA GLU A 90 9.07 9.30 16.13
C GLU A 90 9.64 7.92 16.51
N GLU A 91 9.77 7.05 15.53
CA GLU A 91 10.33 5.72 15.70
C GLU A 91 11.86 5.76 15.54
N ALA A 92 12.55 4.98 16.33
CA ALA A 92 13.99 4.74 16.18
C ALA A 92 14.30 3.55 15.27
N GLU A 93 13.24 2.89 14.77
CA GLU A 93 13.31 1.66 14.01
C GLU A 93 12.92 1.91 12.55
N ASN A 94 13.40 1.07 11.65
CA ASN A 94 13.12 1.22 10.22
C ASN A 94 11.80 0.52 9.83
N LEU A 95 11.02 1.20 9.00
CA LEU A 95 9.91 0.59 8.28
C LEU A 95 10.26 0.42 6.81
N ILE A 96 10.16 -0.80 6.31
CA ILE A 96 10.51 -1.15 4.94
C ILE A 96 9.23 -1.50 4.17
N PHE A 97 8.96 -0.81 3.08
CA PHE A 97 7.99 -1.25 2.08
C PHE A 97 8.72 -2.05 1.01
N ASP A 98 8.37 -3.31 0.85
CA ASP A 98 8.98 -4.25 -0.11
C ASP A 98 7.95 -4.63 -1.17
N THR A 99 8.31 -4.57 -2.44
CA THR A 99 7.43 -4.96 -3.55
C THR A 99 7.15 -6.46 -3.62
N GLY A 100 7.83 -7.26 -2.79
CA GLY A 100 7.69 -8.71 -2.72
C GLY A 100 8.46 -9.48 -3.78
N ALA A 101 9.08 -8.80 -4.74
CA ALA A 101 9.95 -9.43 -5.75
C ALA A 101 10.94 -8.41 -6.32
N ASP A 102 12.19 -8.80 -6.50
CA ASP A 102 13.25 -7.94 -7.05
C ASP A 102 13.00 -7.50 -8.51
N ALA A 103 12.05 -8.12 -9.20
CA ALA A 103 11.63 -7.74 -10.55
C ALA A 103 10.45 -6.76 -10.57
N ASN A 104 9.92 -6.39 -9.42
CA ASN A 104 8.86 -5.40 -9.27
C ASN A 104 9.46 -4.11 -8.70
N TYR A 105 9.11 -2.96 -9.30
CA TYR A 105 9.76 -1.71 -8.96
C TYR A 105 8.77 -0.62 -8.59
N PHE A 106 9.22 0.30 -7.73
CA PHE A 106 8.55 1.55 -7.47
C PHE A 106 8.87 2.58 -8.56
N ILE A 107 7.88 3.41 -8.88
CA ILE A 107 7.98 4.59 -9.76
C ILE A 107 7.32 5.75 -9.05
N GLY A 108 7.99 6.87 -8.94
CA GLY A 108 7.45 8.06 -8.29
C GLY A 108 8.34 8.54 -7.16
N GLY A 109 7.79 9.20 -6.17
CA GLY A 109 8.62 9.76 -5.12
C GLY A 109 7.87 10.10 -3.85
N VAL A 110 8.63 10.19 -2.78
CA VAL A 110 8.17 10.56 -1.44
C VAL A 110 8.85 11.85 -1.03
N VAL A 111 8.07 12.79 -0.51
CA VAL A 111 8.60 14.01 0.09
C VAL A 111 8.99 13.70 1.53
N HIS A 112 10.22 13.99 1.88
CA HIS A 112 10.69 13.92 3.26
C HIS A 112 10.72 15.31 3.86
N ALA A 113 10.06 15.47 4.99
CA ALA A 113 10.11 16.66 5.82
C ALA A 113 11.06 16.39 6.99
N ASP A 114 12.27 16.92 6.90
CA ASP A 114 13.25 16.82 7.98
C ASP A 114 12.91 17.82 9.11
N SER A 115 12.93 17.34 10.34
CA SER A 115 12.81 18.18 11.54
C SER A 115 13.91 19.24 11.66
N ASN A 116 15.03 19.06 10.94
CA ASN A 116 16.21 19.93 10.97
C ASN A 116 16.34 20.87 9.75
N ALA A 117 15.35 20.96 8.86
CA ALA A 117 15.17 21.96 7.81
C ALA A 117 15.53 21.58 6.36
N ASP A 118 16.00 20.40 6.05
CA ASP A 118 16.33 20.01 4.67
C ASP A 118 15.26 19.09 4.08
N ASN A 119 14.15 19.69 3.61
CA ASN A 119 13.13 18.93 2.89
C ASN A 119 13.69 18.39 1.59
N VAL A 120 13.57 17.10 1.36
CA VAL A 120 14.06 16.43 0.15
C VAL A 120 12.97 15.56 -0.46
N THR A 121 13.02 15.42 -1.78
CA THR A 121 12.18 14.44 -2.49
C THR A 121 13.05 13.28 -2.94
N ILE A 122 12.68 12.08 -2.51
CA ILE A 122 13.35 10.84 -2.88
C ILE A 122 12.57 10.18 -4.00
N TYR A 123 13.26 9.80 -5.08
CA TYR A 123 12.64 9.24 -6.29
C TYR A 123 13.05 7.81 -6.55
N ALA A 124 12.07 7.00 -6.95
CA ALA A 124 12.26 5.68 -7.51
C ALA A 124 12.21 5.73 -9.04
N ASP A 125 13.17 5.11 -9.70
CA ASP A 125 13.36 5.17 -11.15
C ASP A 125 12.53 4.16 -11.96
N GLY A 126 11.88 3.21 -11.28
CA GLY A 126 11.09 2.16 -11.95
C GLY A 126 11.91 1.03 -12.56
N ASN A 127 13.18 0.93 -12.21
CA ASN A 127 14.12 -0.02 -12.82
C ASN A 127 14.97 -0.81 -11.82
N SER A 128 15.17 -0.28 -10.60
CA SER A 128 16.03 -0.92 -9.60
C SER A 128 15.49 -0.82 -8.17
N ASN A 129 14.46 -0.03 -7.94
CA ASN A 129 13.97 0.29 -6.61
C ASN A 129 12.81 -0.62 -6.21
N SER A 130 13.10 -1.78 -5.65
CA SER A 130 12.10 -2.73 -5.14
C SER A 130 11.72 -2.52 -3.67
N LYS A 131 12.42 -1.63 -2.97
CA LYS A 131 12.20 -1.32 -1.55
C LYS A 131 12.23 0.18 -1.32
N LEU A 132 11.42 0.63 -0.34
CA LEU A 132 11.51 1.94 0.29
C LEU A 132 11.73 1.73 1.78
N THR A 133 12.82 2.25 2.31
CA THR A 133 13.14 2.21 3.74
C THR A 133 12.90 3.59 4.33
N LEU A 134 12.03 3.67 5.34
CA LEU A 134 11.84 4.82 6.19
C LEU A 134 12.69 4.63 7.43
N THR A 135 13.56 5.60 7.73
CA THR A 135 14.44 5.59 8.90
C THR A 135 13.96 6.68 9.85
N ASP A 136 13.88 6.38 11.14
CA ASP A 136 13.52 7.35 12.19
C ASP A 136 12.30 8.20 11.82
N PHE A 137 11.20 7.56 11.41
CA PHE A 137 10.01 8.25 10.91
C PHE A 137 9.03 8.59 12.04
N GLY A 138 8.54 9.83 12.06
CA GLY A 138 7.56 10.32 13.04
C GLY A 138 6.16 10.51 12.47
N GLY A 139 6.07 10.70 11.17
CA GLY A 139 4.82 10.88 10.45
C GLY A 139 4.92 10.37 9.03
N MET A 140 3.84 9.75 8.53
CA MET A 140 3.83 9.34 7.15
C MET A 140 2.41 9.24 6.58
N GLU A 141 2.28 9.60 5.32
CA GLU A 141 1.21 9.16 4.43
C GLU A 141 1.84 8.67 3.14
N ILE A 142 1.77 7.37 2.89
CA ILE A 142 2.30 6.73 1.69
C ILE A 142 1.16 6.11 0.91
N ASN A 143 1.11 6.42 -0.38
CA ASN A 143 0.15 5.85 -1.32
C ASN A 143 0.90 4.99 -2.33
N ILE A 144 0.42 3.77 -2.55
CA ILE A 144 1.02 2.81 -3.48
C ILE A 144 -0.09 2.26 -4.37
N LEU A 145 0.08 2.36 -5.70
CA LEU A 145 -0.88 1.91 -6.70
C LEU A 145 -0.19 1.00 -7.71
N ALA A 146 -0.71 -0.21 -7.91
CA ALA A 146 -0.23 -1.08 -8.97
C ALA A 146 -0.57 -0.48 -10.34
N LYS A 147 0.45 -0.03 -11.08
CA LYS A 147 0.34 0.49 -12.43
C LYS A 147 0.04 -0.62 -13.44
N ASP A 148 0.75 -1.72 -13.32
CA ASP A 148 0.68 -2.88 -14.20
C ASP A 148 1.05 -4.15 -13.39
N SER A 149 1.43 -5.24 -14.03
CA SER A 149 1.80 -6.50 -13.37
C SER A 149 3.22 -6.53 -12.78
N THR A 150 4.00 -5.45 -12.91
CA THR A 150 5.40 -5.38 -12.45
C THR A 150 5.73 -4.09 -11.70
N ASN A 151 5.00 -3.00 -11.93
CA ASN A 151 5.36 -1.70 -11.41
C ASN A 151 4.32 -1.14 -10.44
N TRP A 152 4.83 -0.49 -9.41
CA TRP A 152 4.07 0.22 -8.40
C TRP A 152 4.33 1.72 -8.50
N LEU A 153 3.28 2.53 -8.66
CA LEU A 153 3.37 3.96 -8.45
C LEU A 153 3.40 4.24 -6.96
N ILE A 154 4.30 5.12 -6.52
CA ILE A 154 4.41 5.52 -5.12
C ILE A 154 4.47 7.04 -5.01
N TRP A 155 3.73 7.58 -4.03
CA TRP A 155 3.78 9.01 -3.68
C TRP A 155 3.32 9.21 -2.24
N GLY A 156 3.72 10.31 -1.66
CA GLY A 156 3.33 10.67 -0.31
C GLY A 156 4.34 11.54 0.39
N PHE A 157 4.28 11.51 1.69
CA PHE A 157 5.26 12.20 2.53
C PHE A 157 5.65 11.34 3.74
N THR A 158 6.80 11.63 4.29
CA THR A 158 7.28 11.14 5.57
C THR A 158 7.95 12.27 6.32
N GLU A 159 7.91 12.20 7.64
CA GLU A 159 8.62 13.10 8.56
C GLU A 159 9.55 12.25 9.43
N GLY A 160 10.74 12.75 9.73
CA GLY A 160 11.69 12.07 10.58
C GLY A 160 13.04 12.76 10.56
N ALA A 161 13.98 12.25 11.35
CA ALA A 161 15.34 12.80 11.44
C ALA A 161 16.20 12.42 10.24
N ASP A 162 15.95 11.26 9.63
CA ASP A 162 16.74 10.74 8.53
C ASP A 162 15.90 10.55 7.26
N ALA A 163 16.46 10.92 6.10
CA ALA A 163 15.78 10.80 4.82
C ALA A 163 15.58 9.33 4.45
N PRO A 164 14.39 8.95 3.93
CA PRO A 164 14.15 7.61 3.42
C PRO A 164 15.02 7.30 2.20
N ALA A 165 15.17 6.03 1.90
CA ALA A 165 15.93 5.54 0.75
C ALA A 165 15.16 4.48 -0.04
N PHE A 166 15.26 4.53 -1.37
CA PHE A 166 14.83 3.47 -2.28
C PHE A 166 15.94 2.50 -2.57
#